data_2cbb8e5a0ffa1a26fe9ff095af971fbe
#
_entry.id   2cbb8e5a0ffa1a26fe9ff095af971fbe
#
_cell.length_a   1.000
_cell.length_b   1.000
_cell.length_c   1.000
_cell.angle_alpha   90.00
_cell.angle_beta   90.00
_cell.angle_gamma   90.00
#
_symmetry.space_group_name_H-M   'P 1'
#
loop_
_entity.id
_entity.type
_entity.pdbx_description
1 polymer ?
#
loop_
_entity_poly.entity_id
_entity_poly.type
_entity_poly.pdbx_seq_one_letter_code
_entity_poly.pdbx_strand_id
1 'polypeptide(L)'
;MNKDLRKVVILLAHPNIKESQANKALVDAVSDIEGVAVFNLYELSQEITFNIDEWSKIISDASAVIYQFPFYWMSAPSLLKKWQDEVFTFLSKTPAVAGKPLTVVTTTGSEYEAYRSGGRNRFTTDEFLRPYQVNAIHSGMSWQTPIVVYGMGTADAGKNIAEGANLYKQRVEMLIGNSNAGNNW
;
A
#
# COMPACT_ATOMS: atom_id res chain seq x y z
N MET A 1 14.73 14.70 -24.24
CA MET A 1 13.74 15.23 -23.26
C MET A 1 13.40 14.05 -22.36
N ASN A 2 14.03 13.97 -21.18
CA ASN A 2 13.62 12.99 -20.15
C ASN A 2 12.20 13.39 -19.71
N LYS A 3 11.20 12.59 -20.08
CA LYS A 3 9.94 12.59 -19.34
C LYS A 3 10.33 12.19 -17.92
N ASP A 4 10.09 13.08 -16.95
CA ASP A 4 10.17 12.72 -15.54
C ASP A 4 9.18 11.57 -15.32
N LEU A 5 9.73 10.36 -15.29
CA LEU A 5 8.97 9.16 -15.01
C LEU A 5 8.41 9.30 -13.60
N ARG A 6 7.10 9.35 -13.49
CA ARG A 6 6.43 9.40 -12.19
C ARG A 6 6.74 8.11 -11.44
N LYS A 7 7.16 8.26 -10.20
CA LYS A 7 7.54 7.12 -9.35
C LYS A 7 6.39 6.76 -8.43
N VAL A 8 5.93 5.52 -8.53
CA VAL A 8 5.04 4.93 -7.52
C VAL A 8 5.92 4.28 -6.47
N VAL A 9 5.80 4.73 -5.23
CA VAL A 9 6.52 4.17 -4.08
C VAL A 9 5.63 3.17 -3.37
N ILE A 10 6.10 1.94 -3.23
CA ILE A 10 5.45 0.86 -2.50
C ILE A 10 6.19 0.62 -1.19
N LEU A 11 5.52 0.87 -0.06
CA LEU A 11 5.98 0.48 1.26
C LEU A 11 5.47 -0.92 1.57
N LEU A 12 6.33 -1.91 1.37
CA LEU A 12 6.02 -3.30 1.66
C LEU A 12 6.33 -3.59 3.13
N ALA A 13 5.32 -3.92 3.90
CA ALA A 13 5.45 -4.29 5.31
C ALA A 13 5.07 -5.76 5.51
N HIS A 14 6.00 -6.67 5.24
CA HIS A 14 5.82 -8.11 5.45
C HIS A 14 6.99 -8.69 6.24
N PRO A 15 6.76 -9.28 7.44
CA PRO A 15 7.83 -9.80 8.30
C PRO A 15 8.71 -10.85 7.63
N ASN A 16 8.15 -11.69 6.77
CA ASN A 16 8.87 -12.71 6.01
C ASN A 16 8.30 -12.84 4.60
N ILE A 17 8.64 -11.90 3.72
CA ILE A 17 8.10 -11.85 2.35
C ILE A 17 8.48 -13.10 1.53
N LYS A 18 9.63 -13.71 1.82
CA LYS A 18 10.12 -14.88 1.06
C LYS A 18 9.23 -16.11 1.23
N GLU A 19 8.53 -16.23 2.35
CA GLU A 19 7.59 -17.32 2.63
C GLU A 19 6.14 -16.94 2.30
N SER A 20 5.87 -15.70 1.91
CA SER A 20 4.53 -15.24 1.57
C SER A 20 4.15 -15.64 0.15
N GLN A 21 3.13 -16.45 -0.02
CA GLN A 21 2.58 -16.75 -1.34
C GLN A 21 1.86 -15.52 -1.93
N ALA A 22 0.97 -14.92 -1.16
CA ALA A 22 0.12 -13.84 -1.64
C ALA A 22 0.85 -12.51 -1.78
N ASN A 23 1.43 -11.96 -0.69
CA ASN A 23 2.09 -10.65 -0.77
C ASN A 23 3.31 -10.68 -1.71
N LYS A 24 4.01 -11.82 -1.79
CA LYS A 24 5.09 -12.00 -2.75
C LYS A 24 4.57 -11.92 -4.18
N ALA A 25 3.56 -12.70 -4.54
CA ALA A 25 2.98 -12.68 -5.88
C ALA A 25 2.43 -11.30 -6.27
N LEU A 26 1.82 -10.57 -5.32
CA LEU A 26 1.33 -9.21 -5.54
C LEU A 26 2.48 -8.25 -5.85
N VAL A 27 3.55 -8.25 -5.05
CA VAL A 27 4.67 -7.33 -5.29
C VAL A 27 5.47 -7.71 -6.54
N ASP A 28 5.66 -9.00 -6.80
CA ASP A 28 6.34 -9.49 -8.00
C ASP A 28 5.61 -9.06 -9.30
N ALA A 29 4.28 -8.96 -9.26
CA ALA A 29 3.49 -8.54 -10.42
C ALA A 29 3.70 -7.06 -10.82
N VAL A 30 4.28 -6.23 -9.95
CA VAL A 30 4.43 -4.80 -10.17
C VAL A 30 5.87 -4.29 -10.03
N SER A 31 6.78 -5.05 -9.42
CA SER A 31 8.15 -4.61 -9.10
C SER A 31 8.98 -4.26 -10.33
N ASP A 32 8.75 -4.93 -11.45
CA ASP A 32 9.49 -4.73 -12.70
C ASP A 32 8.87 -3.64 -13.60
N ILE A 33 7.77 -3.01 -13.19
CA ILE A 33 7.16 -1.92 -13.95
C ILE A 33 8.05 -0.68 -13.83
N GLU A 34 8.43 -0.10 -14.96
CA GLU A 34 9.21 1.13 -14.99
C GLU A 34 8.50 2.25 -14.23
N GLY A 35 9.19 2.88 -13.30
CA GLY A 35 8.62 3.92 -12.42
C GLY A 35 8.10 3.38 -11.08
N VAL A 36 8.21 2.09 -10.79
CA VAL A 36 7.90 1.51 -9.47
C VAL A 36 9.17 1.41 -8.63
N ALA A 37 9.07 1.80 -7.37
CA ALA A 37 10.11 1.59 -6.36
C ALA A 37 9.51 0.88 -5.15
N VAL A 38 9.99 -0.33 -4.86
CA VAL A 38 9.54 -1.14 -3.71
C VAL A 38 10.54 -1.00 -2.57
N PHE A 39 10.03 -0.66 -1.39
CA PHE A 39 10.81 -0.58 -0.15
C PHE A 39 10.24 -1.58 0.85
N ASN A 40 10.95 -2.69 1.07
CA ASN A 40 10.58 -3.66 2.10
C ASN A 40 11.05 -3.13 3.47
N LEU A 41 10.13 -2.66 4.28
CA LEU A 41 10.43 -2.06 5.59
C LEU A 41 11.15 -3.03 6.53
N TYR A 42 10.90 -4.34 6.39
CA TYR A 42 11.54 -5.36 7.23
C TYR A 42 12.96 -5.72 6.79
N GLU A 43 13.34 -5.45 5.55
CA GLU A 43 14.72 -5.59 5.07
C GLU A 43 15.55 -4.34 5.37
N LEU A 44 14.91 -3.17 5.32
CA LEU A 44 15.55 -1.89 5.61
C LEU A 44 15.75 -1.64 7.12
N SER A 45 14.94 -2.28 7.95
CA SER A 45 14.94 -2.07 9.40
C SER A 45 16.00 -2.90 10.15
N GLN A 46 17.20 -3.06 9.60
CA GLN A 46 18.32 -3.60 10.39
C GLN A 46 18.70 -2.68 11.55
N GLU A 47 18.27 -1.43 11.51
CA GLU A 47 18.39 -0.44 12.56
C GLU A 47 17.02 -0.11 13.16
N ILE A 48 17.01 0.31 14.43
CA ILE A 48 15.79 0.57 15.21
C ILE A 48 15.02 1.82 14.71
N THR A 49 15.62 2.65 13.86
CA THR A 49 15.07 3.95 13.41
C THR A 49 15.13 4.13 11.91
N PHE A 50 14.13 4.84 11.36
CA PHE A 50 14.12 5.25 9.96
C PHE A 50 14.81 6.61 9.78
N ASN A 51 15.62 6.77 8.72
CA ASN A 51 16.23 8.04 8.36
C ASN A 51 15.17 8.97 7.73
N ILE A 52 14.76 10.01 8.45
CA ILE A 52 13.70 10.93 8.04
C ILE A 52 14.08 11.70 6.78
N ASP A 53 15.34 12.14 6.64
CA ASP A 53 15.78 12.94 5.48
C ASP A 53 15.77 12.09 4.19
N GLU A 54 16.23 10.84 4.28
CA GLU A 54 16.18 9.90 3.18
C GLU A 54 14.72 9.62 2.75
N TRP A 55 13.84 9.31 3.69
CA TRP A 55 12.43 9.09 3.42
C TRP A 55 11.73 10.34 2.91
N SER A 56 12.09 11.51 3.39
CA SER A 56 11.55 12.78 2.90
C SER A 56 11.86 12.96 1.41
N LYS A 57 13.08 12.62 0.98
CA LYS A 57 13.45 12.67 -0.43
C LYS A 57 12.69 11.63 -1.26
N ILE A 58 12.65 10.36 -0.80
CA ILE A 58 11.95 9.28 -1.49
C ILE A 58 10.48 9.63 -1.71
N ILE A 59 9.80 10.11 -0.66
CA ILE A 59 8.37 10.44 -0.73
C ILE A 59 8.14 11.74 -1.51
N SER A 60 9.03 12.73 -1.43
CA SER A 60 8.91 13.96 -2.23
C SER A 60 8.98 13.68 -3.72
N ASP A 61 9.88 12.79 -4.15
CA ASP A 61 10.07 12.37 -5.54
C ASP A 61 8.95 11.43 -6.04
N ALA A 62 8.16 10.84 -5.13
CA ALA A 62 7.05 9.97 -5.48
C ALA A 62 5.86 10.75 -6.04
N SER A 63 5.15 10.17 -6.99
CA SER A 63 3.86 10.67 -7.51
C SER A 63 2.66 10.02 -6.81
N ALA A 64 2.85 8.83 -6.25
CA ALA A 64 1.85 8.09 -5.48
C ALA A 64 2.53 7.19 -4.46
N VAL A 65 1.81 6.84 -3.39
CA VAL A 65 2.27 5.95 -2.32
C VAL A 65 1.31 4.79 -2.17
N ILE A 66 1.85 3.60 -2.02
CA ILE A 66 1.09 2.37 -1.76
C ILE A 66 1.60 1.72 -0.49
N TYR A 67 0.71 1.41 0.43
CA TYR A 67 1.01 0.55 1.58
C TYR A 67 0.60 -0.87 1.24
N GLN A 68 1.57 -1.78 1.12
CA GLN A 68 1.30 -3.21 0.88
C GLN A 68 1.65 -4.03 2.12
N PHE A 69 0.68 -4.80 2.63
CA PHE A 69 0.87 -5.61 3.85
C PHE A 69 -0.13 -6.76 3.99
N PRO A 70 0.21 -7.82 4.73
CA PRO A 70 -0.76 -8.82 5.15
C PRO A 70 -1.61 -8.26 6.31
N PHE A 71 -2.89 -8.59 6.31
CA PHE A 71 -3.83 -8.13 7.34
C PHE A 71 -3.67 -8.97 8.62
N TYR A 72 -2.82 -8.51 9.53
CA TYR A 72 -2.56 -9.16 10.80
C TYR A 72 -3.34 -8.51 11.92
N TRP A 73 -4.17 -9.29 12.62
CA TRP A 73 -4.96 -8.81 13.74
C TRP A 73 -5.69 -7.49 13.45
N MET A 74 -6.40 -7.49 12.31
CA MET A 74 -7.23 -6.37 11.84
C MET A 74 -6.44 -5.09 11.52
N SER A 75 -5.13 -5.20 11.30
CA SER A 75 -4.25 -4.07 10.99
C SER A 75 -3.02 -4.51 10.15
N ALA A 76 -2.10 -3.56 9.92
CA ALA A 76 -0.81 -3.84 9.33
C ALA A 76 0.20 -4.38 10.36
N PRO A 77 1.26 -5.06 9.90
CA PRO A 77 2.42 -5.38 10.73
C PRO A 77 3.06 -4.13 11.34
N SER A 78 3.65 -4.29 12.52
CA SER A 78 4.11 -3.19 13.39
C SER A 78 5.07 -2.19 12.75
N LEU A 79 5.94 -2.63 11.82
CA LEU A 79 6.89 -1.72 11.18
C LEU A 79 6.23 -0.68 10.27
N LEU A 80 5.06 -0.95 9.69
CA LEU A 80 4.33 0.09 8.96
C LEU A 80 3.85 1.19 9.91
N LYS A 81 3.33 0.81 11.09
CA LYS A 81 2.93 1.79 12.10
C LYS A 81 4.12 2.59 12.63
N LYS A 82 5.25 1.90 12.90
CA LYS A 82 6.49 2.57 13.30
C LYS A 82 6.95 3.57 12.25
N TRP A 83 6.95 3.20 10.96
CA TRP A 83 7.29 4.11 9.87
C TRP A 83 6.33 5.33 9.83
N GLN A 84 5.03 5.11 10.02
CA GLN A 84 4.07 6.21 10.09
C GLN A 84 4.36 7.15 11.27
N ASP A 85 4.69 6.62 12.44
CA ASP A 85 4.97 7.43 13.64
C ASP A 85 6.28 8.20 13.52
N GLU A 86 7.33 7.60 12.96
CA GLU A 86 8.65 8.21 12.89
C GLU A 86 8.85 9.08 11.65
N VAL A 87 8.32 8.65 10.48
CA VAL A 87 8.54 9.33 9.20
C VAL A 87 7.33 10.14 8.77
N PHE A 88 6.16 9.48 8.66
CA PHE A 88 4.97 10.11 8.12
C PHE A 88 4.47 11.27 8.99
N THR A 89 4.68 11.23 10.30
CA THR A 89 4.39 12.34 11.22
C THR A 89 5.05 13.65 10.80
N PHE A 90 6.28 13.59 10.30
CA PHE A 90 6.97 14.78 9.79
C PHE A 90 6.49 15.14 8.38
N LEU A 91 6.38 14.15 7.49
CA LEU A 91 5.98 14.36 6.11
C LEU A 91 4.57 14.91 5.96
N SER A 92 3.63 14.50 6.83
CA SER A 92 2.23 14.93 6.81
C SER A 92 2.04 16.45 6.97
N LYS A 93 3.06 17.13 7.51
CA LYS A 93 3.06 18.59 7.72
C LYS A 93 3.75 19.36 6.59
N THR A 94 4.19 18.67 5.55
CA THR A 94 4.96 19.24 4.45
C THR A 94 4.21 19.11 3.12
N PRO A 95 4.56 19.93 2.10
CA PRO A 95 4.01 19.74 0.75
C PRO A 95 4.37 18.41 0.09
N ALA A 96 5.31 17.64 0.68
CA ALA A 96 5.82 16.40 0.11
C ALA A 96 4.74 15.35 -0.16
N VAL A 97 3.66 15.35 0.61
CA VAL A 97 2.56 14.37 0.48
C VAL A 97 1.26 14.97 -0.07
N ALA A 98 1.12 16.29 -0.07
CA ALA A 98 -0.12 16.97 -0.44
C ALA A 98 -0.58 16.61 -1.87
N GLY A 99 -1.84 16.22 -2.02
CA GLY A 99 -2.45 15.84 -3.30
C GLY A 99 -2.02 14.48 -3.85
N LYS A 100 -1.02 13.82 -3.28
CA LYS A 100 -0.55 12.51 -3.77
C LYS A 100 -1.56 11.42 -3.47
N PRO A 101 -1.83 10.51 -4.45
CA PRO A 101 -2.62 9.32 -4.20
C PRO A 101 -1.98 8.43 -3.13
N LEU A 102 -2.79 7.95 -2.18
CA LEU A 102 -2.45 6.89 -1.24
C LEU A 102 -3.46 5.76 -1.37
N THR A 103 -3.01 4.54 -1.59
CA THR A 103 -3.84 3.35 -1.52
C THR A 103 -3.23 2.28 -0.64
N VAL A 104 -4.07 1.33 -0.21
CA VAL A 104 -3.67 0.13 0.51
C VAL A 104 -3.86 -1.08 -0.38
N VAL A 105 -2.88 -1.99 -0.38
CA VAL A 105 -2.97 -3.33 -0.95
C VAL A 105 -2.76 -4.32 0.18
N THR A 106 -3.76 -5.14 0.48
CA THR A 106 -3.68 -6.07 1.61
C THR A 106 -4.29 -7.43 1.30
N THR A 107 -3.89 -8.43 2.06
CA THR A 107 -4.38 -9.80 1.92
C THR A 107 -5.00 -10.26 3.23
N THR A 108 -6.11 -10.99 3.19
CA THR A 108 -6.78 -11.51 4.38
C THR A 108 -6.87 -13.02 4.36
N GLY A 109 -6.74 -13.68 5.52
CA GLY A 109 -6.93 -15.11 5.63
C GLY A 109 -8.36 -15.55 5.33
N SER A 110 -9.35 -14.76 5.76
CA SER A 110 -10.77 -15.05 5.59
C SER A 110 -11.29 -14.53 4.24
N GLU A 111 -12.37 -15.15 3.80
CA GLU A 111 -13.17 -14.78 2.61
C GLU A 111 -13.87 -13.43 2.78
N TYR A 112 -14.31 -12.85 1.68
CA TYR A 112 -15.01 -11.56 1.64
C TYR A 112 -16.24 -11.51 2.55
N GLU A 113 -17.03 -12.59 2.59
CA GLU A 113 -18.25 -12.68 3.39
C GLU A 113 -18.00 -12.54 4.89
N ALA A 114 -16.80 -12.89 5.35
CA ALA A 114 -16.42 -12.69 6.76
C ALA A 114 -16.32 -11.20 7.13
N TYR A 115 -16.00 -10.34 6.16
CA TYR A 115 -15.79 -8.90 6.35
C TYR A 115 -16.98 -8.07 5.86
N ARG A 116 -18.17 -8.54 6.12
CA ARG A 116 -19.42 -7.82 5.84
C ARG A 116 -20.22 -7.58 7.11
N SER A 117 -21.14 -6.61 7.04
CA SER A 117 -22.16 -6.49 8.06
C SER A 117 -22.94 -7.81 8.18
N GLY A 118 -22.96 -8.40 9.37
CA GLY A 118 -23.52 -9.73 9.61
C GLY A 118 -22.57 -10.90 9.35
N GLY A 119 -21.40 -10.67 8.75
CA GLY A 119 -20.36 -11.67 8.62
C GLY A 119 -19.65 -11.99 9.93
N ARG A 120 -18.83 -13.04 9.95
CA ARG A 120 -18.11 -13.54 11.14
C ARG A 120 -17.32 -12.45 11.87
N ASN A 121 -16.63 -11.58 11.13
CA ASN A 121 -15.84 -10.47 11.69
C ASN A 121 -16.69 -9.24 12.00
N ARG A 122 -17.96 -9.21 11.61
CA ARG A 122 -18.97 -8.17 11.86
C ARG A 122 -18.68 -6.78 11.29
N PHE A 123 -17.45 -6.51 10.90
CA PHE A 123 -16.98 -5.24 10.34
C PHE A 123 -16.43 -5.46 8.94
N THR A 124 -16.56 -4.44 8.10
CA THR A 124 -16.00 -4.44 6.75
C THR A 124 -14.50 -4.15 6.77
N THR A 125 -13.78 -4.53 5.73
CA THR A 125 -12.37 -4.15 5.57
C THR A 125 -12.19 -2.64 5.51
N ASP A 126 -13.14 -1.90 4.95
CA ASP A 126 -13.09 -0.43 4.90
C ASP A 126 -13.11 0.18 6.30
N GLU A 127 -13.88 -0.39 7.24
CA GLU A 127 -13.88 0.06 8.64
C GLU A 127 -12.53 -0.19 9.31
N PHE A 128 -11.90 -1.34 9.06
CA PHE A 128 -10.56 -1.63 9.58
C PHE A 128 -9.46 -0.77 8.93
N LEU A 129 -9.64 -0.37 7.67
CA LEU A 129 -8.69 0.48 6.96
C LEU A 129 -8.92 1.98 7.20
N ARG A 130 -9.93 2.35 7.97
CA ARG A 130 -10.27 3.73 8.30
C ARG A 130 -9.09 4.55 8.85
N PRO A 131 -8.21 4.03 9.70
CA PRO A 131 -7.05 4.79 10.19
C PRO A 131 -6.13 5.28 9.04
N TYR A 132 -5.93 4.47 8.01
CA TYR A 132 -5.09 4.85 6.84
C TYR A 132 -5.79 5.92 5.99
N GLN A 133 -7.10 5.77 5.80
CA GLN A 133 -7.91 6.76 5.10
C GLN A 133 -7.90 8.12 5.83
N VAL A 134 -8.10 8.11 7.15
CA VAL A 134 -8.07 9.34 7.96
C VAL A 134 -6.70 9.99 7.91
N ASN A 135 -5.63 9.21 7.98
CA ASN A 135 -4.26 9.73 7.85
C ASN A 135 -4.03 10.38 6.49
N ALA A 136 -4.51 9.77 5.40
CA ALA A 136 -4.42 10.36 4.06
C ALA A 136 -5.16 11.70 3.98
N ILE A 137 -6.42 11.73 4.43
CA ILE A 137 -7.23 12.95 4.42
C ILE A 137 -6.60 14.05 5.29
N HIS A 138 -6.14 13.70 6.50
CA HIS A 138 -5.52 14.66 7.43
C HIS A 138 -4.24 15.28 6.89
N SER A 139 -3.46 14.52 6.12
CA SER A 139 -2.22 15.00 5.49
C SER A 139 -2.43 15.63 4.11
N GLY A 140 -3.66 15.76 3.65
CA GLY A 140 -3.98 16.33 2.32
C GLY A 140 -3.66 15.39 1.16
N MET A 141 -3.45 14.09 1.40
CA MET A 141 -3.33 13.09 0.34
C MET A 141 -4.70 12.69 -0.22
N SER A 142 -4.71 12.19 -1.44
CA SER A 142 -5.90 11.66 -2.10
C SER A 142 -6.04 10.16 -1.81
N TRP A 143 -6.98 9.79 -0.92
CA TRP A 143 -7.28 8.39 -0.64
C TRP A 143 -7.86 7.69 -1.86
N GLN A 144 -7.29 6.54 -2.22
CA GLN A 144 -7.76 5.70 -3.30
C GLN A 144 -8.38 4.42 -2.76
N THR A 145 -9.33 3.85 -3.51
CA THR A 145 -9.97 2.58 -3.14
C THR A 145 -8.93 1.50 -2.87
N PRO A 146 -8.95 0.84 -1.70
CA PRO A 146 -8.02 -0.25 -1.39
C PRO A 146 -8.18 -1.45 -2.33
N ILE A 147 -7.11 -2.21 -2.50
CA ILE A 147 -7.15 -3.54 -3.09
C ILE A 147 -7.02 -4.55 -1.95
N VAL A 148 -8.05 -5.35 -1.76
CA VAL A 148 -8.08 -6.39 -0.71
C VAL A 148 -8.21 -7.75 -1.38
N VAL A 149 -7.22 -8.61 -1.17
CA VAL A 149 -7.23 -9.99 -1.66
C VAL A 149 -7.68 -10.91 -0.53
N TYR A 150 -8.89 -11.40 -0.64
CA TYR A 150 -9.53 -12.20 0.40
C TYR A 150 -9.23 -13.69 0.26
N GLY A 151 -9.42 -14.43 1.35
CA GLY A 151 -9.50 -15.88 1.33
C GLY A 151 -8.17 -16.60 1.20
N MET A 152 -7.08 -16.07 1.74
CA MET A 152 -5.77 -16.76 1.71
C MET A 152 -5.76 -18.09 2.48
N GLY A 153 -6.74 -18.33 3.34
CA GLY A 153 -6.97 -19.59 4.04
C GLY A 153 -7.97 -20.53 3.35
N THR A 154 -8.41 -20.25 2.12
CA THR A 154 -9.42 -21.02 1.39
C THR A 154 -8.84 -21.78 0.19
N ALA A 155 -9.61 -22.68 -0.40
CA ALA A 155 -9.23 -23.40 -1.63
C ALA A 155 -9.06 -22.46 -2.84
N ASP A 156 -9.71 -21.30 -2.84
CA ASP A 156 -9.68 -20.32 -3.93
C ASP A 156 -8.49 -19.35 -3.84
N ALA A 157 -7.61 -19.50 -2.85
CA ALA A 157 -6.49 -18.59 -2.61
C ALA A 157 -5.66 -18.29 -3.87
N GLY A 158 -5.31 -19.30 -4.65
CA GLY A 158 -4.52 -19.12 -5.87
C GLY A 158 -5.23 -18.28 -6.93
N LYS A 159 -6.53 -18.48 -7.12
CA LYS A 159 -7.36 -17.67 -8.02
C LYS A 159 -7.43 -16.23 -7.53
N ASN A 160 -7.71 -16.04 -6.24
CA ASN A 160 -7.85 -14.72 -5.65
C ASN A 160 -6.54 -13.92 -5.72
N ILE A 161 -5.39 -14.58 -5.55
CA ILE A 161 -4.06 -13.97 -5.72
C ILE A 161 -3.87 -13.50 -7.17
N ALA A 162 -4.20 -14.34 -8.16
CA ALA A 162 -4.04 -13.99 -9.57
C ALA A 162 -4.92 -12.80 -9.97
N GLU A 163 -6.17 -12.78 -9.53
CA GLU A 163 -7.09 -11.66 -9.76
C GLU A 163 -6.60 -10.38 -9.06
N GLY A 164 -6.14 -10.49 -7.81
CA GLY A 164 -5.59 -9.39 -7.04
C GLY A 164 -4.33 -8.81 -7.68
N ALA A 165 -3.43 -9.66 -8.18
CA ALA A 165 -2.21 -9.24 -8.89
C ALA A 165 -2.54 -8.46 -10.18
N ASN A 166 -3.54 -8.91 -10.94
CA ASN A 166 -3.99 -8.19 -12.13
C ASN A 166 -4.58 -6.81 -11.79
N LEU A 167 -5.43 -6.73 -10.77
CA LEU A 167 -5.98 -5.45 -10.28
C LEU A 167 -4.88 -4.51 -9.79
N TYR A 168 -3.88 -5.06 -9.08
CA TYR A 168 -2.76 -4.28 -8.59
C TYR A 168 -1.92 -3.71 -9.74
N LYS A 169 -1.61 -4.53 -10.73
CA LYS A 169 -0.89 -4.10 -11.93
C LYS A 169 -1.63 -2.95 -12.64
N GLN A 170 -2.92 -3.12 -12.91
CA GLN A 170 -3.76 -2.07 -13.52
C GLN A 170 -3.75 -0.77 -12.71
N ARG A 171 -3.83 -0.86 -11.36
CA ARG A 171 -3.78 0.30 -10.48
C ARG A 171 -2.44 1.02 -10.56
N VAL A 172 -1.33 0.28 -10.56
CA VAL A 172 0.02 0.86 -10.67
C VAL A 172 0.21 1.53 -12.03
N GLU A 173 -0.17 0.87 -13.12
CA GLU A 173 -0.13 1.44 -14.47
C GLU A 173 -0.96 2.73 -14.58
N MET A 174 -2.15 2.76 -13.96
CA MET A 174 -2.98 3.96 -13.89
C MET A 174 -2.28 5.08 -13.12
N LEU A 175 -1.67 4.80 -11.97
CA LEU A 175 -0.96 5.80 -11.15
C LEU A 175 0.26 6.38 -11.89
N ILE A 176 0.94 5.59 -12.70
CA ILE A 176 2.06 6.04 -13.55
C ILE A 176 1.52 6.84 -14.75
N GLY A 177 0.44 6.37 -15.39
CA GLY A 177 -0.12 6.94 -16.62
C GLY A 177 -0.93 8.23 -16.43
N ASN A 178 -1.50 8.48 -15.25
CA ASN A 178 -2.35 9.66 -14.94
C ASN A 178 -1.60 11.00 -14.95
N SER A 179 -0.44 11.07 -15.64
CA SER A 179 0.28 12.32 -15.92
C SER A 179 -0.47 13.27 -16.85
N ASN A 180 -1.49 12.83 -17.57
CA ASN A 180 -2.13 13.58 -18.65
C ASN A 180 -3.60 13.94 -18.39
N ALA A 181 -4.20 13.46 -17.31
CA ALA A 181 -5.55 13.88 -16.92
C ALA A 181 -5.45 14.83 -15.72
N GLY A 182 -5.53 16.12 -15.99
CA GLY A 182 -5.73 17.13 -14.94
C GLY A 182 -6.94 16.75 -14.08
N ASN A 183 -6.81 16.96 -12.78
CA ASN A 183 -7.79 16.76 -11.73
C ASN A 183 -9.25 16.85 -12.21
N ASN A 184 -9.88 15.70 -12.40
CA ASN A 184 -11.32 15.56 -12.54
C ASN A 184 -11.76 14.39 -11.65
N TRP A 185 -11.90 14.67 -10.35
CA TRP A 185 -12.72 13.92 -9.40
C TRP A 185 -13.45 14.90 -8.52
#